data_499644771d4e3e5636ba98f7ce06ea3d
#
_entry.id   499644771d4e3e5636ba98f7ce06ea3d
#
_cell.length_a   1.000
_cell.length_b   1.000
_cell.length_c   1.000
_cell.angle_alpha   90.00
_cell.angle_beta   90.00
_cell.angle_gamma   90.00
#
_symmetry.space_group_name_H-M   'P 1'
#
loop_
_entity.id
_entity.type
_entity.pdbx_description
1 polymer ?
#
loop_
_entity_poly.entity_id
_entity_poly.type
_entity_poly.pdbx_seq_one_letter_code
_entity_poly.pdbx_strand_id
1 'polypeptide(L)'
;MFFTDGKGVTATNEKDGSNLNGSFVLAPWAAQGNPAIGGMRMDKNGNTEFHGTLRATKVNVDAKWWSDFVFADDYKLPSLAEVEAFIATNKHLPNVPSEAEVLENGIDITNMQAIQQQKIEELTLYTIDQEKRIAAQQKKLEELEALVGQLLRR
;
A
#
# COMPACT_ATOMS: atom_id res chain seq x y z
N MET A 1 -6.59 13.31 33.43
CA MET A 1 -5.97 14.61 33.82
C MET A 1 -5.51 15.25 32.51
N PHE A 2 -6.13 16.33 32.08
CA PHE A 2 -5.76 17.03 30.87
C PHE A 2 -4.75 18.12 31.24
N PHE A 3 -3.59 18.08 30.61
CA PHE A 3 -2.61 19.16 30.76
C PHE A 3 -2.91 20.20 29.70
N THR A 4 -3.22 21.41 30.12
CA THR A 4 -3.30 22.57 29.24
C THR A 4 -2.08 23.44 29.49
N ASP A 5 -1.50 23.94 28.41
CA ASP A 5 -0.42 24.94 28.45
C ASP A 5 -0.95 26.36 28.77
N GLY A 6 -2.10 26.43 29.43
CA GLY A 6 -2.85 27.67 29.67
C GLY A 6 -3.77 28.09 28.54
N LYS A 7 -3.80 27.32 27.45
CA LYS A 7 -4.60 27.65 26.25
C LYS A 7 -5.85 26.79 26.07
N GLY A 8 -6.07 25.83 26.96
CA GLY A 8 -7.30 25.04 27.07
C GLY A 8 -7.47 23.93 26.07
N VAL A 9 -8.10 22.82 26.51
CA VAL A 9 -8.71 21.84 25.62
C VAL A 9 -10.13 22.30 25.42
N THR A 10 -10.47 22.65 24.19
CA THR A 10 -11.83 23.03 23.84
C THR A 10 -12.46 21.88 23.07
N ALA A 11 -13.47 21.30 23.65
CA ALA A 11 -14.33 20.37 22.97
C ALA A 11 -15.47 21.18 22.30
N THR A 12 -15.40 21.39 21.01
CA THR A 12 -16.39 22.20 20.29
C THR A 12 -17.05 21.45 19.16
N ASN A 13 -18.28 21.85 18.82
CA ASN A 13 -18.93 21.45 17.60
C ASN A 13 -18.24 22.12 16.40
N GLU A 14 -18.04 21.38 15.34
CA GLU A 14 -17.33 21.79 14.12
C GLU A 14 -17.98 22.96 13.38
N LYS A 15 -19.30 23.19 13.55
CA LYS A 15 -20.04 24.21 12.83
C LYS A 15 -20.28 25.54 13.58
N ASP A 16 -20.47 25.48 14.88
CA ASP A 16 -20.89 26.64 15.66
C ASP A 16 -20.30 26.74 17.07
N GLY A 17 -19.42 25.78 17.43
CA GLY A 17 -18.81 25.75 18.74
C GLY A 17 -19.73 25.34 19.90
N SER A 18 -20.98 24.98 19.64
CA SER A 18 -22.03 24.88 20.67
C SER A 18 -22.26 23.49 21.24
N ASN A 19 -21.88 22.41 20.56
CA ASN A 19 -22.08 21.05 21.08
C ASN A 19 -21.22 19.99 20.42
N LEU A 20 -20.64 19.12 21.23
CA LEU A 20 -19.72 18.06 20.79
C LEU A 20 -20.36 16.91 20.07
N ASN A 21 -21.58 16.87 19.77
CA ASN A 21 -22.21 15.70 19.09
C ASN A 21 -21.42 14.38 19.25
N GLY A 22 -20.74 14.18 20.39
CA GLY A 22 -19.89 13.05 20.70
C GLY A 22 -18.49 13.07 20.06
N SER A 23 -18.01 14.19 19.53
CA SER A 23 -16.65 14.33 18.99
C SER A 23 -15.70 14.94 20.00
N PHE A 24 -14.43 14.51 19.98
CA PHE A 24 -13.33 15.07 20.77
C PHE A 24 -12.35 15.75 19.80
N VAL A 25 -12.03 17.03 20.05
CA VAL A 25 -11.15 17.82 19.18
C VAL A 25 -9.99 18.36 19.99
N LEU A 26 -8.77 18.09 19.55
CA LEU A 26 -7.54 18.74 19.97
C LEU A 26 -7.06 19.61 18.82
N ALA A 27 -7.22 20.91 18.92
CA ALA A 27 -6.74 21.84 17.91
C ALA A 27 -5.74 22.81 18.55
N PRO A 28 -4.71 23.25 17.82
CA PRO A 28 -3.88 24.35 18.27
C PRO A 28 -4.76 25.61 18.40
N TRP A 29 -4.45 26.45 19.37
CA TRP A 29 -5.14 27.73 19.55
C TRP A 29 -5.05 28.55 18.26
N ALA A 30 -6.18 28.81 17.66
CA ALA A 30 -6.29 29.80 16.60
C ALA A 30 -6.48 31.17 17.23
N ALA A 31 -5.63 32.13 16.92
CA ALA A 31 -5.90 33.54 17.23
C ALA A 31 -7.21 33.94 16.56
N GLN A 32 -7.98 34.86 17.22
CA GLN A 32 -9.27 35.29 16.73
C GLN A 32 -9.28 35.51 15.18
N GLY A 33 -10.14 34.76 14.47
CA GLY A 33 -10.32 34.90 13.04
C GLY A 33 -9.50 33.97 12.14
N ASN A 34 -8.58 33.15 12.68
CA ASN A 34 -7.88 32.13 11.88
C ASN A 34 -8.40 30.72 12.18
N PRO A 35 -8.73 29.92 11.17
CA PRO A 35 -9.07 28.52 11.37
C PRO A 35 -7.84 27.77 11.93
N ALA A 36 -8.07 26.81 12.82
CA ALA A 36 -7.00 25.92 13.29
C ALA A 36 -6.43 25.16 12.10
N ILE A 37 -5.11 25.28 11.88
CA ILE A 37 -4.39 24.66 10.75
C ILE A 37 -3.78 23.31 11.10
N GLY A 38 -4.18 22.71 12.22
CA GLY A 38 -3.68 21.42 12.67
C GLY A 38 -4.48 20.88 13.84
N GLY A 39 -4.20 19.67 14.24
CA GLY A 39 -4.83 19.06 15.40
C GLY A 39 -5.30 17.64 15.17
N MET A 40 -6.06 17.13 16.13
CA MET A 40 -6.67 15.80 16.10
C MET A 40 -8.16 15.94 16.38
N ARG A 41 -8.98 15.22 15.62
CA ARG A 41 -10.42 15.09 15.84
C ARG A 41 -10.77 13.62 15.94
N MET A 42 -11.61 13.28 16.91
CA MET A 42 -12.22 11.95 17.03
C MET A 42 -13.74 12.09 17.00
N ASP A 43 -14.41 11.37 16.12
CA ASP A 43 -15.87 11.35 16.05
C ASP A 43 -16.49 10.37 17.06
N LYS A 44 -17.82 10.36 17.15
CA LYS A 44 -18.58 9.45 18.04
C LYS A 44 -18.43 7.96 17.72
N ASN A 45 -17.93 7.61 16.53
CA ASN A 45 -17.71 6.24 16.08
C ASN A 45 -16.26 5.80 16.34
N GLY A 46 -15.40 6.69 16.87
CA GLY A 46 -14.00 6.42 17.13
C GLY A 46 -13.08 6.71 15.94
N ASN A 47 -13.60 7.20 14.81
CA ASN A 47 -12.74 7.62 13.70
C ASN A 47 -11.93 8.83 14.12
N THR A 48 -10.63 8.78 13.89
CA THR A 48 -9.69 9.82 14.30
C THR A 48 -8.99 10.40 13.09
N GLU A 49 -9.06 11.70 12.93
CA GLU A 49 -8.40 12.47 11.89
C GLU A 49 -7.27 13.30 12.48
N PHE A 50 -6.13 13.34 11.80
CA PHE A 50 -5.00 14.19 12.13
C PHE A 50 -4.76 15.18 10.99
N HIS A 51 -4.86 16.44 11.28
CA HIS A 51 -4.48 17.53 10.37
C HIS A 51 -3.04 17.93 10.63
N GLY A 52 -2.11 17.35 9.88
CA GLY A 52 -0.68 17.55 10.05
C GLY A 52 0.10 16.24 10.01
N THR A 53 1.34 16.26 10.47
CA THR A 53 2.20 15.09 10.48
C THR A 53 2.01 14.29 11.76
N LEU A 54 1.72 12.98 11.63
CA LEU A 54 1.78 12.02 12.73
C LEU A 54 3.20 11.44 12.79
N ARG A 55 3.90 11.64 13.92
CA ARG A 55 5.20 11.02 14.19
C ARG A 55 5.03 10.00 15.32
N ALA A 56 5.35 8.74 15.04
CA ALA A 56 5.27 7.66 16.02
C ALA A 56 6.55 6.81 15.95
N THR A 57 6.96 6.25 17.09
CA THR A 57 8.08 5.28 17.14
C THR A 57 7.68 3.94 16.58
N LYS A 58 6.41 3.53 16.72
CA LYS A 58 5.86 2.28 16.23
C LYS A 58 4.37 2.44 15.98
N VAL A 59 3.89 1.88 14.88
CA VAL A 59 2.47 1.78 14.55
C VAL A 59 2.15 0.30 14.28
N ASN A 60 1.22 -0.26 15.04
CA ASN A 60 0.63 -1.57 14.75
C ASN A 60 -0.74 -1.31 14.15
N VAL A 61 -0.99 -1.89 13.00
CA VAL A 61 -2.28 -1.78 12.31
C VAL A 61 -2.87 -3.18 12.15
N ASP A 62 -4.13 -3.35 12.55
CA ASP A 62 -4.82 -4.63 12.43
C ASP A 62 -5.15 -4.91 10.96
N ALA A 63 -4.61 -5.99 10.42
CA ALA A 63 -4.89 -6.44 9.06
C ALA A 63 -6.11 -7.37 9.05
N LYS A 64 -7.03 -7.16 8.10
CA LYS A 64 -8.19 -8.04 7.89
C LYS A 64 -7.90 -9.20 6.94
N TRP A 65 -6.87 -9.10 6.14
CA TRP A 65 -6.40 -10.11 5.19
C TRP A 65 -4.90 -9.94 4.94
N TRP A 66 -4.26 -11.00 4.43
CA TRP A 66 -2.85 -11.00 4.06
C TRP A 66 -2.64 -11.84 2.79
N SER A 67 -1.51 -11.67 2.12
CA SER A 67 -1.29 -12.16 0.75
C SER A 67 -0.81 -13.60 0.61
N ASP A 68 -0.58 -14.36 1.68
CA ASP A 68 -0.04 -15.73 1.65
C ASP A 68 -0.78 -16.69 0.69
N PHE A 69 -1.98 -16.32 0.23
CA PHE A 69 -2.73 -17.07 -0.77
C PHE A 69 -2.05 -17.16 -2.14
N VAL A 70 -1.06 -16.30 -2.43
CA VAL A 70 -0.29 -16.33 -3.69
C VAL A 70 0.49 -17.65 -3.83
N PHE A 71 0.85 -18.28 -2.72
CA PHE A 71 1.56 -19.56 -2.72
C PHE A 71 0.63 -20.77 -2.63
N ALA A 72 -0.69 -20.58 -2.63
CA ALA A 72 -1.64 -21.68 -2.65
C ALA A 72 -1.66 -22.39 -4.01
N ASP A 73 -1.87 -23.71 -4.02
CA ASP A 73 -1.83 -24.53 -5.23
C ASP A 73 -2.88 -24.14 -6.28
N ASP A 74 -3.97 -23.53 -5.87
CA ASP A 74 -5.06 -23.05 -6.72
C ASP A 74 -4.92 -21.59 -7.17
N TYR A 75 -3.86 -20.90 -6.73
CA TYR A 75 -3.61 -19.53 -7.13
C TYR A 75 -3.26 -19.43 -8.62
N LYS A 76 -4.02 -18.62 -9.33
CA LYS A 76 -3.78 -18.38 -10.76
C LYS A 76 -2.92 -17.13 -10.94
N LEU A 77 -1.60 -17.34 -11.02
CA LEU A 77 -0.66 -16.28 -11.35
C LEU A 77 -0.95 -15.78 -12.78
N PRO A 78 -1.28 -14.49 -12.99
CA PRO A 78 -1.46 -13.93 -14.31
C PRO A 78 -0.21 -14.10 -15.17
N SER A 79 -0.34 -14.29 -16.47
CA SER A 79 0.83 -14.26 -17.36
C SER A 79 1.39 -12.84 -17.47
N LEU A 80 2.71 -12.71 -17.71
CA LEU A 80 3.33 -11.39 -17.91
C LEU A 80 2.73 -10.63 -19.10
N ALA A 81 2.23 -11.32 -20.11
CA ALA A 81 1.53 -10.72 -21.25
C ALA A 81 0.18 -10.10 -20.82
N GLU A 82 -0.57 -10.76 -19.94
CA GLU A 82 -1.80 -10.18 -19.36
C GLU A 82 -1.51 -8.98 -18.50
N VAL A 83 -0.45 -9.03 -17.68
CA VAL A 83 -0.01 -7.90 -16.86
C VAL A 83 0.41 -6.73 -17.74
N GLU A 84 1.18 -6.97 -18.80
CA GLU A 84 1.60 -5.95 -19.77
C GLU A 84 0.40 -5.28 -20.45
N ALA A 85 -0.56 -6.06 -20.93
CA ALA A 85 -1.78 -5.55 -21.55
C ALA A 85 -2.60 -4.69 -20.56
N PHE A 86 -2.70 -5.13 -19.31
CA PHE A 86 -3.36 -4.37 -18.26
C PHE A 86 -2.68 -3.01 -18.02
N ILE A 87 -1.34 -3.01 -17.85
CA ILE A 87 -0.55 -1.79 -17.64
C ILE A 87 -0.68 -0.84 -18.83
N ALA A 88 -0.64 -1.38 -20.05
CA ALA A 88 -0.78 -0.57 -21.27
C ALA A 88 -2.09 0.22 -21.28
N THR A 89 -3.17 -0.39 -20.78
CA THR A 89 -4.51 0.22 -20.74
C THR A 89 -4.72 1.10 -19.53
N ASN A 90 -4.39 0.60 -18.34
CA ASN A 90 -4.79 1.22 -17.06
C ASN A 90 -3.70 2.09 -16.42
N LYS A 91 -2.44 1.99 -16.85
CA LYS A 91 -1.27 2.75 -16.36
C LYS A 91 -0.88 2.48 -14.90
N HIS A 92 -1.42 1.43 -14.30
CA HIS A 92 -1.05 0.92 -12.98
C HIS A 92 -1.05 -0.62 -12.96
N LEU A 93 -0.50 -1.23 -11.92
CA LEU A 93 -0.52 -2.69 -11.74
C LEU A 93 -1.94 -3.20 -11.41
N PRO A 94 -2.29 -4.45 -11.79
CA PRO A 94 -3.53 -5.07 -11.35
C PRO A 94 -3.67 -5.05 -9.81
N ASN A 95 -4.86 -4.72 -9.32
CA ASN A 95 -5.22 -4.60 -7.90
C ASN A 95 -4.49 -3.48 -7.13
N VAL A 96 -3.68 -2.66 -7.78
CA VAL A 96 -3.09 -1.46 -7.18
C VAL A 96 -3.99 -0.28 -7.53
N PRO A 97 -4.37 0.57 -6.59
CA PRO A 97 -5.18 1.75 -6.89
C PRO A 97 -4.45 2.70 -7.85
N SER A 98 -5.21 3.35 -8.71
CA SER A 98 -4.70 4.38 -9.63
C SER A 98 -4.29 5.65 -8.88
N GLU A 99 -3.48 6.50 -9.52
CA GLU A 99 -3.11 7.81 -8.99
C GLU A 99 -4.35 8.66 -8.65
N ALA A 100 -5.35 8.66 -9.54
CA ALA A 100 -6.59 9.41 -9.34
C ALA A 100 -7.35 8.97 -8.08
N GLU A 101 -7.49 7.66 -7.87
CA GLU A 101 -8.13 7.10 -6.67
C GLU A 101 -7.37 7.45 -5.39
N VAL A 102 -6.04 7.41 -5.44
CA VAL A 102 -5.19 7.77 -4.29
C VAL A 102 -5.30 9.26 -3.96
N LEU A 103 -5.32 10.13 -4.95
CA LEU A 103 -5.45 11.58 -4.75
C LEU A 103 -6.83 11.95 -4.22
N GLU A 104 -7.87 11.24 -4.61
CA GLU A 104 -9.25 11.49 -4.17
C GLU A 104 -9.52 10.94 -2.76
N ASN A 105 -9.09 9.70 -2.47
CA ASN A 105 -9.51 8.95 -1.28
C ASN A 105 -8.40 8.76 -0.24
N GLY A 106 -7.15 9.14 -0.58
CA GLY A 106 -5.99 8.79 0.25
C GLY A 106 -5.58 7.32 0.09
N ILE A 107 -4.70 6.86 0.96
CA ILE A 107 -4.19 5.47 0.99
C ILE A 107 -4.61 4.79 2.29
N ASP A 108 -5.30 3.66 2.19
CA ASP A 108 -5.41 2.68 3.27
C ASP A 108 -4.06 1.94 3.40
N ILE A 109 -3.30 2.26 4.44
CA ILE A 109 -1.96 1.72 4.65
C ILE A 109 -2.00 0.19 4.80
N THR A 110 -2.98 -0.35 5.51
CA THR A 110 -3.11 -1.79 5.75
C THR A 110 -3.36 -2.55 4.46
N ASN A 111 -4.33 -2.08 3.68
CA ASN A 111 -4.67 -2.67 2.40
C ASN A 111 -3.51 -2.56 1.41
N MET A 112 -2.86 -1.39 1.35
CA MET A 112 -1.74 -1.17 0.44
C MET A 112 -0.53 -2.04 0.80
N GLN A 113 -0.24 -2.27 2.07
CA GLN A 113 0.83 -3.17 2.50
C GLN A 113 0.56 -4.61 2.06
N ALA A 114 -0.67 -5.10 2.21
CA ALA A 114 -1.04 -6.44 1.77
C ALA A 114 -0.97 -6.58 0.24
N ILE A 115 -1.41 -5.57 -0.51
CA ILE A 115 -1.27 -5.53 -1.98
C ILE A 115 0.22 -5.53 -2.39
N GLN A 116 1.06 -4.71 -1.75
CA GLN A 116 2.49 -4.69 -2.03
C GLN A 116 3.15 -6.04 -1.76
N GLN A 117 2.81 -6.68 -0.65
CA GLN A 117 3.29 -8.02 -0.34
C GLN A 117 2.86 -9.03 -1.40
N GLN A 118 1.59 -9.00 -1.83
CA GLN A 118 1.10 -9.83 -2.95
C GLN A 118 1.96 -9.63 -4.21
N LYS A 119 2.27 -8.38 -4.58
CA LYS A 119 3.08 -8.12 -5.78
C LYS A 119 4.52 -8.61 -5.63
N ILE A 120 5.11 -8.56 -4.44
CA ILE A 120 6.42 -9.13 -4.16
C ILE A 120 6.38 -10.66 -4.32
N GLU A 121 5.36 -11.33 -3.83
CA GLU A 121 5.19 -12.79 -3.94
C GLU A 121 4.96 -13.23 -5.39
N GLU A 122 4.07 -12.54 -6.13
CA GLU A 122 3.88 -12.76 -7.57
C GLU A 122 5.20 -12.58 -8.36
N LEU A 123 5.94 -11.50 -8.08
CA LEU A 123 7.24 -11.23 -8.70
C LEU A 123 8.26 -12.33 -8.38
N THR A 124 8.24 -12.85 -7.17
CA THR A 124 9.09 -13.97 -6.76
C THR A 124 8.78 -15.22 -7.57
N LEU A 125 7.49 -15.54 -7.80
CA LEU A 125 7.10 -16.68 -8.63
C LEU A 125 7.55 -16.51 -10.09
N TYR A 126 7.41 -15.32 -10.68
CA TYR A 126 7.93 -15.05 -12.03
C TYR A 126 9.45 -15.21 -12.09
N THR A 127 10.17 -14.73 -11.09
CA THR A 127 11.64 -14.85 -11.03
C THR A 127 12.08 -16.31 -10.94
N ILE A 128 11.39 -17.12 -10.15
CA ILE A 128 11.65 -18.58 -10.04
C ILE A 128 11.39 -19.28 -11.37
N ASP A 129 10.29 -18.95 -12.06
CA ASP A 129 10.01 -19.52 -13.39
C ASP A 129 11.06 -19.10 -14.41
N GLN A 130 11.44 -17.83 -14.41
CA GLN A 130 12.48 -17.30 -15.30
C GLN A 130 13.82 -18.00 -15.08
N GLU A 131 14.23 -18.23 -13.84
CA GLU A 131 15.46 -18.96 -13.52
C GLU A 131 15.43 -20.40 -14.05
N LYS A 132 14.31 -21.12 -13.89
CA LYS A 132 14.14 -22.47 -14.42
C LYS A 132 14.26 -22.48 -15.96
N ARG A 133 13.68 -21.47 -16.62
CA ARG A 133 13.76 -21.35 -18.10
C ARG A 133 15.17 -21.03 -18.56
N ILE A 134 15.90 -20.15 -17.86
CA ILE A 134 17.29 -19.83 -18.16
C ILE A 134 18.15 -21.07 -18.01
N ALA A 135 18.02 -21.83 -16.92
CA ALA A 135 18.75 -23.07 -16.72
C ALA A 135 18.49 -24.12 -17.83
N ALA A 136 17.23 -24.25 -18.24
CA ALA A 136 16.87 -25.14 -19.34
C ALA A 136 17.45 -24.65 -20.70
N GLN A 137 17.48 -23.35 -20.96
CA GLN A 137 18.10 -22.78 -22.15
C GLN A 137 19.61 -22.99 -22.15
N GLN A 138 20.26 -22.77 -21.02
CA GLN A 138 21.71 -22.98 -20.86
C GLN A 138 22.09 -24.43 -21.21
N LYS A 139 21.39 -25.40 -20.63
CA LYS A 139 21.60 -26.83 -20.92
C LYS A 139 21.43 -27.12 -22.41
N LYS A 140 20.44 -26.53 -23.05
CA LYS A 140 20.19 -26.73 -24.48
C LYS A 140 21.27 -26.11 -25.37
N LEU A 141 21.83 -24.96 -24.94
CA LEU A 141 23.00 -24.36 -25.61
C LEU A 141 24.22 -25.24 -25.53
N GLU A 142 24.54 -25.79 -24.36
CA GLU A 142 25.66 -26.72 -24.16
C GLU A 142 25.52 -27.98 -25.03
N GLU A 143 24.31 -28.55 -25.12
CA GLU A 143 24.03 -29.68 -26.01
C GLU A 143 24.26 -29.35 -27.49
N LEU A 144 23.80 -28.15 -27.95
CA LEU A 144 24.01 -27.69 -29.32
C LEU A 144 25.48 -27.44 -29.64
N GLU A 145 26.23 -26.80 -28.71
CA GLU A 145 27.67 -26.58 -28.86
C GLU A 145 28.43 -27.89 -28.99
N ALA A 146 28.08 -28.90 -28.19
CA ALA A 146 28.68 -30.22 -28.27
C ALA A 146 28.41 -30.88 -29.62
N LEU A 147 27.18 -30.78 -30.17
CA LEU A 147 26.82 -31.29 -31.46
C LEU A 147 27.56 -30.60 -32.62
N VAL A 148 27.65 -29.27 -32.59
CA VAL A 148 28.41 -28.48 -33.57
C VAL A 148 29.89 -28.85 -33.53
N GLY A 149 30.47 -28.98 -32.33
CA GLY A 149 31.85 -29.44 -32.18
C GLY A 149 32.13 -30.86 -32.69
N GLN A 150 31.14 -31.76 -32.67
CA GLN A 150 31.21 -33.06 -33.28
C GLN A 150 31.14 -33.02 -34.83
N LEU A 151 30.27 -32.17 -35.38
CA LEU A 151 30.15 -31.98 -36.81
C LEU A 151 31.38 -31.36 -37.47
N LEU A 152 32.00 -30.39 -36.81
CA LEU A 152 33.20 -29.70 -37.30
C LEU A 152 34.47 -30.58 -37.25
N ARG A 153 34.44 -31.72 -36.57
CA ARG A 153 35.54 -32.70 -36.48
C ARG A 153 35.44 -33.84 -37.47
N ARG A 154 34.38 -33.88 -38.28
CA ARG A 154 34.21 -34.84 -39.38
C ARG A 154 34.68 -34.24 -40.69
#